data_d30cfe618f2f7c55814171665eef06ad
#
_entry.id   d30cfe618f2f7c55814171665eef06ad
#
_cell.length_a   1.000
_cell.length_b   1.000
_cell.length_c   1.000
_cell.angle_alpha   90.00
_cell.angle_beta   90.00
_cell.angle_gamma   90.00
#
_symmetry.space_group_name_H-M   'P 1'
#
loop_
_entity.id
_entity.type
_entity.pdbx_description
1 polymer ?
#
loop_
_entity_poly.entity_id
_entity_poly.type
_entity_poly.pdbx_seq_one_letter_code
_entity_poly.pdbx_strand_id
1 'polypeptide(L)'
;MKDIALITYTNIKYSDVWPMHFGQLTLYASNVKSYAFSNQESISKWDTKDHQLVTYKDSDPYWKQYIGCLESIQENFVIYSQEDFILFSEIDYESISRYREFLSSSDYDYVRLIRCGYRTPLDRHVVDDIYEVHMETNDAFSMQATLWKKSSIKKLYEHVKSEKWLESDAWNNGARDLGIKGTLIYNGEPKIGAAHYDSKVYPYVCTAINRGKWNVDQYPEIMKQMFQKYNVDPNIRGIRIR
;
A
#
# COMPACT_ATOMS: atom_id res chain seq x y z
N MET A 1 11.17 -13.71 1.28
CA MET A 1 12.08 -12.57 0.99
C MET A 1 12.67 -12.10 2.32
N LYS A 2 13.99 -12.13 2.43
CA LYS A 2 14.64 -11.63 3.66
C LYS A 2 14.60 -10.09 3.68
N ASP A 3 14.38 -9.51 4.87
CA ASP A 3 14.48 -8.07 5.14
C ASP A 3 13.39 -7.19 4.50
N ILE A 4 12.32 -7.79 3.98
CA ILE A 4 11.13 -7.07 3.49
C ILE A 4 9.90 -7.58 4.24
N ALA A 5 9.11 -6.65 4.78
CA ALA A 5 7.78 -6.92 5.33
C ALA A 5 6.70 -6.33 4.41
N LEU A 6 5.59 -7.02 4.25
CA LEU A 6 4.36 -6.45 3.73
C LEU A 6 3.54 -5.97 4.93
N ILE A 7 3.17 -4.71 4.96
CA ILE A 7 2.40 -4.12 6.04
C ILE A 7 1.06 -3.64 5.52
N THR A 8 -0.01 -4.06 6.18
CA THR A 8 -1.36 -3.57 5.90
C THR A 8 -1.84 -2.75 7.10
N TYR A 9 -2.07 -1.45 6.91
CA TYR A 9 -2.76 -0.65 7.92
C TYR A 9 -4.26 -0.78 7.71
N THR A 10 -4.97 -1.16 8.78
CA THR A 10 -6.42 -1.41 8.75
C THR A 10 -7.08 -1.09 10.10
N ASN A 11 -8.40 -1.14 10.16
CA ASN A 11 -9.18 -0.96 11.38
C ASN A 11 -10.34 -1.96 11.41
N ILE A 12 -10.82 -2.31 12.62
CA ILE A 12 -11.95 -3.23 12.82
C ILE A 12 -13.19 -2.88 11.99
N LYS A 13 -13.37 -1.60 11.66
CA LYS A 13 -14.47 -1.11 10.81
C LYS A 13 -14.41 -1.63 9.36
N TYR A 14 -13.26 -2.17 8.97
CA TYR A 14 -13.02 -2.80 7.66
C TYR A 14 -12.90 -4.32 7.74
N SER A 15 -13.31 -4.92 8.86
CA SER A 15 -13.22 -6.37 9.06
C SER A 15 -13.99 -7.19 8.02
N ASP A 16 -14.98 -6.63 7.36
CA ASP A 16 -15.70 -7.24 6.24
C ASP A 16 -14.83 -7.40 4.96
N VAL A 17 -13.75 -6.63 4.84
CA VAL A 17 -12.78 -6.71 3.73
C VAL A 17 -11.68 -7.73 4.00
N TRP A 18 -11.39 -8.01 5.27
CA TRP A 18 -10.25 -8.83 5.68
C TRP A 18 -10.21 -10.23 5.06
N PRO A 19 -11.33 -10.99 4.99
CA PRO A 19 -11.30 -12.32 4.37
C PRO A 19 -10.78 -12.28 2.93
N MET A 20 -11.16 -11.26 2.17
CA MET A 20 -10.73 -11.06 0.81
C MET A 20 -9.27 -10.60 0.74
N HIS A 21 -8.90 -9.55 1.46
CA HIS A 21 -7.55 -8.99 1.42
C HIS A 21 -6.50 -10.00 1.90
N PHE A 22 -6.66 -10.52 3.13
CA PHE A 22 -5.68 -11.43 3.71
C PHE A 22 -5.67 -12.81 3.05
N GLY A 23 -6.84 -13.29 2.60
CA GLY A 23 -6.91 -14.51 1.80
C GLY A 23 -6.17 -14.41 0.46
N GLN A 24 -6.21 -13.25 -0.17
CA GLN A 24 -5.44 -13.00 -1.41
C GLN A 24 -3.94 -12.81 -1.12
N LEU A 25 -3.56 -12.18 0.01
CA LEU A 25 -2.16 -12.11 0.43
C LEU A 25 -1.57 -13.50 0.70
N THR A 26 -2.30 -14.38 1.39
CA THR A 26 -1.86 -15.77 1.60
C THR A 26 -1.62 -16.51 0.29
N LEU A 27 -2.44 -16.25 -0.75
CA LEU A 27 -2.30 -16.92 -2.05
C LEU A 27 -1.16 -16.36 -2.89
N TYR A 28 -1.00 -15.04 -2.91
CA TYR A 28 -0.19 -14.35 -3.93
C TYR A 28 1.03 -13.63 -3.38
N ALA A 29 1.19 -13.57 -2.05
CA ALA A 29 2.32 -12.94 -1.38
C ALA A 29 2.92 -13.80 -0.26
N SER A 30 2.78 -15.13 -0.33
CA SER A 30 3.17 -16.07 0.73
C SER A 30 4.66 -16.06 1.09
N ASN A 31 5.53 -15.64 0.19
CA ASN A 31 6.99 -15.57 0.41
C ASN A 31 7.46 -14.27 1.08
N VAL A 32 6.54 -13.37 1.42
CA VAL A 32 6.82 -12.12 2.16
C VAL A 32 6.18 -12.20 3.53
N LYS A 33 6.95 -11.87 4.57
CA LYS A 33 6.41 -11.78 5.92
C LYS A 33 5.38 -10.66 6.00
N SER A 34 4.17 -10.98 6.42
CA SER A 34 3.05 -10.06 6.41
C SER A 34 2.62 -9.66 7.82
N TYR A 35 2.33 -8.37 8.00
CA TYR A 35 1.83 -7.78 9.23
C TYR A 35 0.55 -6.99 8.98
N ALA A 36 -0.41 -7.15 9.88
CA ALA A 36 -1.58 -6.29 9.95
C ALA A 36 -1.44 -5.31 11.11
N PHE A 37 -1.43 -4.03 10.81
CA PHE A 37 -1.51 -2.96 11.80
C PHE A 37 -2.98 -2.63 12.01
N SER A 38 -3.52 -2.99 13.16
CA SER A 38 -4.95 -2.81 13.44
C SER A 38 -5.19 -2.35 14.87
N ASN A 39 -6.37 -1.80 15.14
CA ASN A 39 -6.71 -1.36 16.49
C ASN A 39 -6.91 -2.54 17.45
N GLN A 40 -6.80 -2.29 18.75
CA GLN A 40 -6.86 -3.34 19.78
C GLN A 40 -8.18 -4.14 19.77
N GLU A 41 -9.29 -3.53 19.37
CA GLU A 41 -10.58 -4.20 19.26
C GLU A 41 -10.62 -5.31 18.21
N SER A 42 -9.66 -5.29 17.27
CA SER A 42 -9.56 -6.30 16.20
C SER A 42 -9.17 -7.69 16.69
N ILE A 43 -8.59 -7.83 17.88
CA ILE A 43 -8.06 -9.09 18.40
C ILE A 43 -9.14 -10.19 18.38
N SER A 44 -10.37 -9.88 18.80
CA SER A 44 -11.47 -10.86 18.87
C SER A 44 -12.00 -11.31 17.50
N LYS A 45 -11.73 -10.57 16.44
CA LYS A 45 -12.16 -10.87 15.06
C LYS A 45 -11.02 -11.32 14.16
N TRP A 46 -9.78 -11.28 14.68
CA TRP A 46 -8.62 -11.69 13.93
C TRP A 46 -8.48 -13.22 13.95
N ASP A 47 -8.61 -13.86 12.81
CA ASP A 47 -8.50 -15.32 12.66
C ASP A 47 -7.45 -15.78 11.65
N THR A 48 -6.68 -14.86 11.08
CA THR A 48 -5.68 -15.20 10.09
C THR A 48 -4.37 -15.65 10.74
N LYS A 49 -3.99 -16.93 10.53
CA LYS A 49 -2.77 -17.53 11.09
C LYS A 49 -1.51 -17.12 10.33
N ASP A 50 -1.65 -16.70 9.08
CA ASP A 50 -0.53 -16.43 8.17
C ASP A 50 -0.01 -14.99 8.26
N HIS A 51 -0.70 -14.12 9.01
CA HIS A 51 -0.38 -12.70 9.13
C HIS A 51 -0.22 -12.30 10.60
N GLN A 52 0.87 -11.60 10.91
CA GLN A 52 1.12 -11.15 12.29
C GLN A 52 0.32 -9.88 12.59
N LEU A 53 -0.51 -9.94 13.62
CA LEU A 53 -1.25 -8.78 14.10
C LEU A 53 -0.35 -7.93 15.00
N VAL A 54 -0.21 -6.64 14.67
CA VAL A 54 0.40 -5.61 15.51
C VAL A 54 -0.67 -4.59 15.84
N THR A 55 -0.93 -4.40 17.14
CA THR A 55 -2.06 -3.57 17.57
C THR A 55 -1.64 -2.15 17.93
N TYR A 56 -2.50 -1.20 17.59
CA TYR A 56 -2.43 0.19 18.04
C TYR A 56 -3.68 0.58 18.85
N LYS A 57 -3.62 1.71 19.55
CA LYS A 57 -4.76 2.28 20.28
C LYS A 57 -5.44 3.34 19.43
N ASP A 58 -6.77 3.26 19.29
CA ASP A 58 -7.57 4.29 18.58
C ASP A 58 -7.46 5.68 19.21
N SER A 59 -7.11 5.76 20.50
CA SER A 59 -6.88 7.04 21.20
C SER A 59 -5.59 7.75 20.81
N ASP A 60 -4.64 7.03 20.20
CA ASP A 60 -3.41 7.65 19.72
C ASP A 60 -3.66 8.33 18.36
N PRO A 61 -2.99 9.44 18.03
CA PRO A 61 -3.07 10.06 16.73
C PRO A 61 -2.47 9.14 15.65
N TYR A 62 -2.96 9.24 14.42
CA TYR A 62 -2.61 8.34 13.32
C TYR A 62 -1.10 8.14 13.14
N TRP A 63 -0.32 9.22 13.16
CA TRP A 63 1.13 9.14 13.02
C TRP A 63 1.79 8.26 14.09
N LYS A 64 1.31 8.37 15.34
CA LYS A 64 1.85 7.61 16.46
C LYS A 64 1.48 6.14 16.39
N GLN A 65 0.24 5.83 15.97
CA GLN A 65 -0.21 4.46 15.71
C GLN A 65 0.74 3.78 14.71
N TYR A 66 1.02 4.46 13.60
CA TYR A 66 1.84 3.91 12.53
C TYR A 66 3.29 3.71 12.94
N ILE A 67 3.90 4.70 13.62
CA ILE A 67 5.28 4.60 14.13
C ILE A 67 5.42 3.43 15.11
N GLY A 68 4.53 3.32 16.10
CA GLY A 68 4.56 2.24 17.08
C GLY A 68 4.49 0.86 16.42
N CYS A 69 3.69 0.73 15.37
CA CYS A 69 3.63 -0.50 14.59
C CYS A 69 4.92 -0.75 13.78
N LEU A 70 5.49 0.26 13.14
CA LEU A 70 6.76 0.13 12.42
C LEU A 70 7.93 -0.27 13.35
N GLU A 71 7.92 0.18 14.58
CA GLU A 71 8.93 -0.18 15.59
C GLU A 71 8.83 -1.63 16.04
N SER A 72 7.66 -2.24 15.90
CA SER A 72 7.41 -3.64 16.30
C SER A 72 7.90 -4.65 15.26
N ILE A 73 8.29 -4.23 14.06
CA ILE A 73 8.79 -5.10 12.99
C ILE A 73 10.30 -5.00 12.84
N GLN A 74 10.95 -6.12 12.44
CA GLN A 74 12.41 -6.19 12.36
C GLN A 74 12.96 -5.80 10.99
N GLU A 75 12.19 -6.04 9.94
CA GLU A 75 12.58 -5.83 8.55
C GLU A 75 12.94 -4.35 8.28
N ASN A 76 13.96 -4.12 7.44
CA ASN A 76 14.42 -2.75 7.10
C ASN A 76 13.67 -2.13 5.93
N PHE A 77 12.97 -2.96 5.15
CA PHE A 77 12.14 -2.53 4.04
C PHE A 77 10.69 -2.94 4.27
N VAL A 78 9.75 -2.09 3.86
CA VAL A 78 8.33 -2.36 4.00
C VAL A 78 7.59 -2.10 2.68
N ILE A 79 6.76 -3.05 2.27
CA ILE A 79 5.75 -2.81 1.24
C ILE A 79 4.52 -2.26 1.95
N TYR A 80 4.23 -0.98 1.71
CA TYR A 80 3.03 -0.34 2.21
C TYR A 80 1.80 -0.86 1.48
N SER A 81 0.78 -1.26 2.22
CA SER A 81 -0.51 -1.71 1.69
C SER A 81 -1.66 -1.26 2.60
N GLN A 82 -2.87 -1.28 2.07
CA GLN A 82 -4.13 -1.07 2.79
C GLN A 82 -5.07 -2.25 2.54
N GLU A 83 -6.07 -2.42 3.37
CA GLU A 83 -7.02 -3.55 3.27
C GLU A 83 -7.83 -3.56 1.97
N ASP A 84 -7.93 -2.45 1.29
CA ASP A 84 -8.62 -2.34 -0.01
C ASP A 84 -7.70 -2.50 -1.24
N PHE A 85 -6.42 -2.85 -1.01
CA PHE A 85 -5.48 -3.26 -2.06
C PHE A 85 -5.53 -4.78 -2.22
N ILE A 86 -6.52 -5.27 -2.94
CA ILE A 86 -6.80 -6.70 -3.06
C ILE A 86 -5.99 -7.28 -4.22
N LEU A 87 -5.01 -8.12 -3.91
CA LEU A 87 -4.22 -8.81 -4.94
C LEU A 87 -5.12 -9.73 -5.78
N PHE A 88 -4.90 -9.75 -7.08
CA PHE A 88 -5.62 -10.65 -7.99
C PHE A 88 -4.70 -11.63 -8.73
N SER A 89 -3.39 -11.48 -8.56
CA SER A 89 -2.39 -12.40 -9.11
C SER A 89 -1.13 -12.35 -8.23
N GLU A 90 -0.21 -13.28 -8.47
CA GLU A 90 1.05 -13.38 -7.72
C GLU A 90 1.91 -12.13 -7.91
N ILE A 91 2.56 -11.68 -6.82
CA ILE A 91 3.53 -10.60 -6.88
C ILE A 91 4.83 -11.07 -7.52
N ASP A 92 5.51 -10.18 -8.24
CA ASP A 92 6.81 -10.47 -8.83
C ASP A 92 7.93 -10.30 -7.79
N TYR A 93 8.27 -11.41 -7.14
CA TYR A 93 9.32 -11.44 -6.11
C TYR A 93 10.71 -11.07 -6.63
N GLU A 94 11.02 -11.37 -7.88
CA GLU A 94 12.31 -11.07 -8.49
C GLU A 94 12.45 -9.56 -8.65
N SER A 95 11.47 -8.91 -9.25
CA SER A 95 11.46 -7.45 -9.40
C SER A 95 11.47 -6.74 -8.05
N ILE A 96 10.70 -7.19 -7.06
CA ILE A 96 10.69 -6.60 -5.72
C ILE A 96 12.07 -6.74 -5.06
N SER A 97 12.76 -7.88 -5.24
CA SER A 97 14.13 -8.07 -4.72
C SER A 97 15.12 -7.13 -5.39
N ARG A 98 15.02 -6.94 -6.69
CA ARG A 98 15.83 -5.99 -7.48
C ARG A 98 15.60 -4.55 -7.00
N TYR A 99 14.36 -4.14 -6.74
CA TYR A 99 14.06 -2.80 -6.21
C TYR A 99 14.57 -2.60 -4.79
N ARG A 100 14.54 -3.65 -3.96
CA ARG A 100 15.14 -3.59 -2.63
C ARG A 100 16.66 -3.41 -2.70
N GLU A 101 17.34 -4.10 -3.63
CA GLU A 101 18.78 -3.92 -3.87
C GLU A 101 19.10 -2.52 -4.39
N PHE A 102 18.30 -2.02 -5.33
CA PHE A 102 18.39 -0.65 -5.81
C PHE A 102 18.27 0.35 -4.66
N LEU A 103 17.27 0.24 -3.79
CA LEU A 103 17.13 1.11 -2.62
C LEU A 103 18.31 0.98 -1.65
N SER A 104 18.88 -0.22 -1.48
CA SER A 104 20.01 -0.43 -0.58
C SER A 104 21.28 0.26 -1.05
N SER A 105 21.47 0.38 -2.37
CA SER A 105 22.69 0.90 -3.00
C SER A 105 22.56 2.34 -3.50
N SER A 106 21.39 2.96 -3.34
CA SER A 106 21.11 4.31 -3.80
C SER A 106 20.66 5.24 -2.67
N ASP A 107 20.55 6.52 -2.96
CA ASP A 107 20.02 7.54 -2.06
C ASP A 107 18.49 7.74 -2.16
N TYR A 108 17.81 6.92 -2.97
CA TYR A 108 16.36 6.90 -3.03
C TYR A 108 15.75 6.23 -1.78
N ASP A 109 14.58 6.70 -1.36
CA ASP A 109 13.87 6.29 -0.15
C ASP A 109 12.76 5.29 -0.41
N TYR A 110 12.17 5.32 -1.61
CA TYR A 110 11.11 4.40 -1.99
C TYR A 110 11.05 4.10 -3.48
N VAL A 111 10.42 2.96 -3.80
CA VAL A 111 9.98 2.58 -5.14
C VAL A 111 8.47 2.34 -5.09
N ARG A 112 7.68 3.15 -5.76
CA ARG A 112 6.25 2.94 -5.92
C ARG A 112 6.02 1.82 -6.92
N LEU A 113 5.31 0.77 -6.49
CA LEU A 113 5.10 -0.46 -7.25
C LEU A 113 4.00 -0.36 -8.32
N ILE A 114 3.59 0.85 -8.62
CA ILE A 114 2.59 1.18 -9.62
C ILE A 114 2.81 2.61 -10.12
N ARG A 115 2.58 2.86 -11.40
CA ARG A 115 2.42 4.22 -11.89
C ARG A 115 1.05 4.74 -11.48
N CYS A 116 1.02 5.80 -10.68
CA CYS A 116 -0.20 6.46 -10.25
C CYS A 116 0.03 7.97 -10.18
N GLY A 117 -1.06 8.71 -10.11
CA GLY A 117 -1.05 10.16 -10.19
C GLY A 117 -1.51 10.66 -11.55
N TYR A 118 -2.14 11.82 -11.51
CA TYR A 118 -2.81 12.37 -12.69
C TYR A 118 -1.81 12.83 -13.77
N ARG A 119 -0.58 13.15 -13.36
CA ARG A 119 0.40 13.81 -14.21
C ARG A 119 1.84 13.45 -13.87
N THR A 120 2.11 12.26 -13.32
CA THR A 120 3.49 11.87 -13.04
C THR A 120 4.24 11.69 -14.37
N PRO A 121 5.13 12.62 -14.73
CA PRO A 121 5.94 12.49 -15.94
C PRO A 121 6.87 11.27 -15.83
N LEU A 122 7.30 10.74 -16.97
CA LEU A 122 8.28 9.67 -17.08
C LEU A 122 9.54 10.16 -17.82
N ASP A 123 9.89 11.41 -17.63
CA ASP A 123 11.01 12.07 -18.30
C ASP A 123 12.35 11.92 -17.56
N ARG A 124 12.31 11.46 -16.28
CA ARG A 124 13.49 11.20 -15.47
C ARG A 124 13.68 9.69 -15.27
N HIS A 125 14.14 9.03 -16.35
CA HIS A 125 14.49 7.62 -16.30
C HIS A 125 15.75 7.41 -15.44
N VAL A 126 15.72 6.42 -14.55
CA VAL A 126 16.83 6.09 -13.65
C VAL A 126 17.55 4.84 -14.14
N VAL A 127 16.89 3.69 -14.14
CA VAL A 127 17.41 2.41 -14.59
C VAL A 127 16.25 1.44 -14.86
N ASP A 128 16.36 0.59 -15.85
CA ASP A 128 15.37 -0.43 -16.22
C ASP A 128 13.95 0.17 -16.38
N ASP A 129 13.05 -0.25 -15.50
CA ASP A 129 11.66 0.22 -15.42
C ASP A 129 11.43 1.27 -14.32
N ILE A 130 12.51 1.79 -13.73
CA ILE A 130 12.47 2.75 -12.62
C ILE A 130 12.59 4.18 -13.12
N TYR A 131 11.68 5.05 -12.71
CA TYR A 131 11.64 6.47 -13.01
C TYR A 131 11.60 7.29 -11.72
N GLU A 132 12.26 8.44 -11.69
CA GLU A 132 12.22 9.35 -10.56
C GLU A 132 10.85 10.03 -10.47
N VAL A 133 10.34 10.13 -9.24
CA VAL A 133 9.13 10.91 -8.95
C VAL A 133 9.51 12.39 -8.83
N HIS A 134 8.76 13.24 -9.50
CA HIS A 134 8.88 14.69 -9.37
C HIS A 134 8.40 15.16 -8.00
N MET A 135 9.30 15.29 -7.04
CA MET A 135 8.98 15.64 -5.64
C MET A 135 8.35 17.02 -5.48
N GLU A 136 8.48 17.90 -6.47
CA GLU A 136 7.82 19.20 -6.55
C GLU A 136 6.31 19.12 -6.85
N THR A 137 5.82 17.96 -7.28
CA THR A 137 4.41 17.75 -7.62
C THR A 137 3.59 17.27 -6.40
N ASN A 138 2.28 17.29 -6.53
CA ASN A 138 1.37 16.71 -5.51
C ASN A 138 1.32 15.18 -5.55
N ASP A 139 2.12 14.56 -6.40
CA ASP A 139 2.25 13.10 -6.51
C ASP A 139 3.51 12.57 -5.81
N ALA A 140 4.29 13.42 -5.12
CA ALA A 140 5.50 13.05 -4.40
C ALA A 140 5.24 11.96 -3.35
N PHE A 141 4.19 12.09 -2.58
CA PHE A 141 3.68 11.04 -1.71
C PHE A 141 2.36 10.49 -2.22
N SER A 142 2.26 9.17 -2.31
CA SER A 142 1.02 8.48 -2.69
C SER A 142 0.79 7.29 -1.77
N MET A 143 -0.44 7.12 -1.33
CA MET A 143 -0.89 6.01 -0.49
C MET A 143 -1.08 4.70 -1.30
N GLN A 144 -0.41 4.55 -2.43
CA GLN A 144 -0.44 3.32 -3.25
C GLN A 144 0.64 2.33 -2.81
N ALA A 145 0.55 1.08 -3.28
CA ALA A 145 1.54 0.05 -2.97
C ALA A 145 2.96 0.54 -3.29
N THR A 146 3.80 0.59 -2.28
CA THR A 146 5.13 1.21 -2.36
C THR A 146 6.11 0.47 -1.47
N LEU A 147 7.27 0.12 -2.01
CA LEU A 147 8.40 -0.40 -1.25
C LEU A 147 9.21 0.77 -0.67
N TRP A 148 9.28 0.85 0.64
CA TRP A 148 9.97 1.90 1.39
C TRP A 148 11.19 1.37 2.14
N LYS A 149 12.23 2.20 2.29
CA LYS A 149 13.13 2.09 3.45
C LYS A 149 12.31 2.39 4.71
N LYS A 150 12.25 1.45 5.67
CA LYS A 150 11.48 1.64 6.90
C LYS A 150 11.89 2.90 7.66
N SER A 151 13.19 3.22 7.67
CA SER A 151 13.70 4.44 8.31
C SER A 151 13.15 5.72 7.67
N SER A 152 12.97 5.73 6.36
CA SER A 152 12.52 6.93 5.64
C SER A 152 11.02 7.18 5.82
N ILE A 153 10.19 6.14 5.71
CA ILE A 153 8.76 6.29 5.99
C ILE A 153 8.52 6.64 7.47
N LYS A 154 9.28 6.06 8.41
CA LYS A 154 9.19 6.43 9.82
C LYS A 154 9.51 7.90 10.05
N LYS A 155 10.61 8.42 9.48
CA LYS A 155 10.98 9.85 9.55
C LYS A 155 9.87 10.75 9.01
N LEU A 156 9.23 10.33 7.90
CA LEU A 156 8.13 11.09 7.32
C LEU A 156 6.94 11.20 8.28
N TYR A 157 6.54 10.08 8.92
CA TYR A 157 5.47 10.09 9.91
C TYR A 157 5.82 10.93 11.17
N GLU A 158 7.06 10.85 11.64
CA GLU A 158 7.57 11.64 12.77
C GLU A 158 7.60 13.15 12.47
N HIS A 159 7.87 13.52 11.21
CA HIS A 159 7.92 14.92 10.79
C HIS A 159 6.53 15.51 10.59
N VAL A 160 5.68 14.84 9.82
CA VAL A 160 4.35 15.35 9.43
C VAL A 160 3.41 15.37 10.63
N LYS A 161 3.45 14.36 11.49
CA LYS A 161 2.60 14.20 12.68
C LYS A 161 1.11 14.42 12.38
N SER A 162 0.67 13.96 11.21
CA SER A 162 -0.71 14.09 10.79
C SER A 162 -1.64 13.29 11.70
N GLU A 163 -2.70 13.93 12.17
CA GLU A 163 -3.76 13.30 12.98
C GLU A 163 -4.64 12.38 12.14
N LYS A 164 -4.67 12.62 10.83
CA LYS A 164 -5.53 11.93 9.87
C LYS A 164 -4.74 11.40 8.70
N TRP A 165 -5.12 10.25 8.21
CA TRP A 165 -4.45 9.59 7.09
C TRP A 165 -4.62 10.32 5.71
N LEU A 166 -5.58 11.24 5.57
CA LEU A 166 -5.97 11.87 4.28
C LEU A 166 -5.43 13.30 4.05
N GLU A 167 -4.36 13.70 4.70
CA GLU A 167 -3.80 15.05 4.51
C GLU A 167 -2.71 15.04 3.44
N SER A 168 -3.12 14.87 2.15
CA SER A 168 -2.18 14.73 1.02
C SER A 168 -1.14 15.85 0.93
N ASP A 169 -1.56 17.10 1.17
CA ASP A 169 -0.65 18.25 1.11
C ASP A 169 0.40 18.22 2.23
N ALA A 170 0.01 17.82 3.43
CA ALA A 170 0.94 17.69 4.56
C ALA A 170 2.00 16.62 4.27
N TRP A 171 1.61 15.48 3.71
CA TRP A 171 2.55 14.41 3.34
C TRP A 171 3.50 14.82 2.21
N ASN A 172 2.99 15.49 1.17
CA ASN A 172 3.81 15.97 0.06
C ASN A 172 4.81 17.05 0.53
N ASN A 173 4.37 17.98 1.37
CA ASN A 173 5.24 19.00 1.96
C ASN A 173 6.30 18.36 2.86
N GLY A 174 5.90 17.49 3.78
CA GLY A 174 6.82 16.80 4.67
C GLY A 174 7.87 15.97 3.95
N ALA A 175 7.50 15.31 2.84
CA ALA A 175 8.46 14.58 2.01
C ALA A 175 9.50 15.53 1.38
N ARG A 176 9.07 16.71 0.90
CA ARG A 176 9.97 17.74 0.38
C ARG A 176 10.89 18.31 1.44
N ASP A 177 10.34 18.67 2.61
CA ASP A 177 11.10 19.24 3.72
C ASP A 177 12.20 18.31 4.23
N LEU A 178 11.95 17.00 4.17
CA LEU A 178 12.92 15.97 4.55
C LEU A 178 13.90 15.59 3.44
N GLY A 179 13.72 16.12 2.23
CA GLY A 179 14.53 15.74 1.06
C GLY A 179 14.34 14.28 0.66
N ILE A 180 13.17 13.70 0.91
CA ILE A 180 12.84 12.34 0.48
C ILE A 180 12.90 12.25 -1.04
N LYS A 181 13.58 11.22 -1.55
CA LYS A 181 13.70 10.91 -2.97
C LYS A 181 12.89 9.67 -3.32
N GLY A 182 11.97 9.82 -4.24
CA GLY A 182 11.06 8.75 -4.63
C GLY A 182 11.26 8.30 -6.07
N THR A 183 10.98 7.02 -6.28
CA THR A 183 10.88 6.45 -7.63
C THR A 183 9.54 5.74 -7.82
N LEU A 184 9.21 5.47 -9.06
CA LEU A 184 8.07 4.63 -9.46
C LEU A 184 8.50 3.68 -10.56
N ILE A 185 7.75 2.59 -10.72
CA ILE A 185 7.94 1.66 -11.82
C ILE A 185 6.92 1.89 -12.92
N TYR A 186 7.35 1.67 -14.17
CA TYR A 186 6.46 1.64 -15.32
C TYR A 186 7.10 0.86 -16.46
N ASN A 187 6.40 -0.13 -16.99
CA ASN A 187 6.85 -0.96 -18.09
C ASN A 187 5.76 -1.15 -19.16
N GLY A 188 5.08 -0.03 -19.50
CA GLY A 188 4.06 -0.02 -20.53
C GLY A 188 2.70 -0.57 -20.10
N GLU A 189 2.45 -0.73 -18.80
CA GLU A 189 1.18 -1.22 -18.31
C GLU A 189 0.01 -0.31 -18.71
N PRO A 190 -1.19 -0.89 -18.97
CA PRO A 190 -2.35 -0.13 -19.36
C PRO A 190 -2.86 0.77 -18.23
N LYS A 191 -3.41 1.91 -18.61
CA LYS A 191 -4.09 2.79 -17.68
C LYS A 191 -5.44 2.21 -17.27
N ILE A 192 -5.68 2.12 -15.97
CA ILE A 192 -6.93 1.65 -15.37
C ILE A 192 -7.61 2.83 -14.65
N GLY A 193 -8.74 3.25 -15.16
CA GLY A 193 -9.47 4.38 -14.57
C GLY A 193 -8.80 5.74 -14.76
N ALA A 194 -9.10 6.69 -13.87
CA ALA A 194 -8.70 8.09 -14.03
C ALA A 194 -7.21 8.33 -13.70
N ALA A 195 -6.70 7.70 -12.63
CA ALA A 195 -5.42 8.07 -12.03
C ALA A 195 -4.44 6.90 -11.85
N HIS A 196 -4.82 5.67 -12.19
CA HIS A 196 -4.01 4.48 -11.96
C HIS A 196 -3.68 3.76 -13.25
N TYR A 197 -2.52 3.12 -13.27
CA TYR A 197 -2.12 2.14 -14.25
C TYR A 197 -2.18 0.75 -13.62
N ASP A 198 -2.17 -0.30 -14.40
CA ASP A 198 -2.00 -1.65 -13.89
C ASP A 198 -0.56 -1.85 -13.37
N SER A 199 -0.32 -2.94 -12.65
CA SER A 199 1.03 -3.31 -12.21
C SER A 199 1.22 -4.81 -12.38
N LYS A 200 2.27 -5.20 -13.10
CA LYS A 200 2.69 -6.60 -13.20
C LYS A 200 3.49 -7.05 -11.99
N VAL A 201 4.09 -6.11 -11.26
CA VAL A 201 4.94 -6.40 -10.10
C VAL A 201 4.11 -6.61 -8.84
N TYR A 202 3.09 -5.78 -8.64
CA TYR A 202 2.17 -5.87 -7.51
C TYR A 202 0.73 -5.73 -8.03
N PRO A 203 0.16 -6.81 -8.60
CA PRO A 203 -1.13 -6.76 -9.29
C PRO A 203 -2.28 -6.75 -8.29
N TYR A 204 -2.87 -5.59 -8.06
CA TYR A 204 -3.96 -5.40 -7.11
C TYR A 204 -5.07 -4.49 -7.66
N VAL A 205 -6.25 -4.67 -7.12
CA VAL A 205 -7.36 -3.74 -7.35
C VAL A 205 -7.02 -2.41 -6.71
N CYS A 206 -6.73 -1.40 -7.55
CA CYS A 206 -6.41 -0.07 -7.07
C CYS A 206 -7.66 0.56 -6.47
N THR A 207 -7.68 0.67 -5.12
CA THR A 207 -8.75 1.27 -4.34
C THR A 207 -10.09 0.54 -4.53
N ALA A 208 -10.19 -0.68 -3.98
CA ALA A 208 -11.43 -1.44 -4.00
C ALA A 208 -12.57 -0.78 -3.19
N ILE A 209 -12.22 0.12 -2.26
CA ILE A 209 -13.19 0.90 -1.48
C ILE A 209 -12.96 2.39 -1.72
N ASN A 210 -14.02 3.08 -2.11
CA ASN A 210 -14.01 4.52 -2.28
C ASN A 210 -15.16 5.17 -1.49
N ARG A 211 -14.83 6.07 -0.57
CA ARG A 211 -15.80 6.73 0.32
C ARG A 211 -16.68 5.72 1.07
N GLY A 212 -16.09 4.64 1.56
CA GLY A 212 -16.75 3.61 2.33
C GLY A 212 -17.60 2.62 1.53
N LYS A 213 -17.65 2.70 0.21
CA LYS A 213 -18.40 1.81 -0.69
C LYS A 213 -17.47 1.05 -1.63
N TRP A 214 -17.89 -0.13 -2.07
CA TRP A 214 -17.17 -0.91 -3.07
C TRP A 214 -17.08 -0.15 -4.41
N ASN A 215 -15.87 -0.06 -4.93
CA ASN A 215 -15.55 0.51 -6.24
C ASN A 215 -15.26 -0.63 -7.22
N VAL A 216 -16.28 -1.03 -7.97
CA VAL A 216 -16.19 -2.17 -8.90
C VAL A 216 -15.90 -1.76 -10.35
N ASP A 217 -15.96 -0.47 -10.65
CA ASP A 217 -15.94 0.04 -12.03
C ASP A 217 -14.67 -0.29 -12.82
N GLN A 218 -13.53 -0.37 -12.13
CA GLN A 218 -12.22 -0.59 -12.78
C GLN A 218 -11.91 -2.07 -12.98
N TYR A 219 -12.41 -2.93 -12.09
CA TYR A 219 -12.13 -4.37 -12.08
C TYR A 219 -13.43 -5.18 -11.83
N PRO A 220 -14.47 -5.02 -12.67
CA PRO A 220 -15.80 -5.60 -12.38
C PRO A 220 -15.78 -7.12 -12.25
N GLU A 221 -15.11 -7.82 -13.16
CA GLU A 221 -15.08 -9.28 -13.15
C GLU A 221 -14.23 -9.83 -11.99
N ILE A 222 -13.10 -9.19 -11.70
CA ILE A 222 -12.24 -9.55 -10.57
C ILE A 222 -13.01 -9.36 -9.25
N MET A 223 -13.65 -8.22 -9.06
CA MET A 223 -14.42 -7.95 -7.84
C MET A 223 -15.61 -8.91 -7.67
N LYS A 224 -16.31 -9.22 -8.74
CA LYS A 224 -17.39 -10.22 -8.72
C LYS A 224 -16.90 -11.59 -8.27
N GLN A 225 -15.77 -12.06 -8.81
CA GLN A 225 -15.15 -13.32 -8.41
C GLN A 225 -14.71 -13.29 -6.93
N MET A 226 -14.17 -12.17 -6.46
CA MET A 226 -13.74 -12.00 -5.08
C MET A 226 -14.91 -12.05 -4.11
N PHE A 227 -16.02 -11.36 -4.40
CA PHE A 227 -17.22 -11.41 -3.57
C PHE A 227 -17.75 -12.84 -3.43
N GLN A 228 -17.79 -13.60 -4.53
CA GLN A 228 -18.23 -14.98 -4.52
C GLN A 228 -17.26 -15.89 -3.73
N LYS A 229 -15.96 -15.79 -4.01
CA LYS A 229 -14.93 -16.62 -3.41
C LYS A 229 -14.88 -16.49 -1.89
N TYR A 230 -15.05 -15.27 -1.38
CA TYR A 230 -14.92 -14.95 0.05
C TYR A 230 -16.28 -14.77 0.74
N ASN A 231 -17.39 -15.08 0.04
CA ASN A 231 -18.73 -14.93 0.56
C ASN A 231 -19.01 -13.53 1.17
N VAL A 232 -18.54 -12.50 0.48
CA VAL A 232 -18.75 -11.10 0.87
C VAL A 232 -20.00 -10.58 0.17
N ASP A 233 -20.99 -10.13 0.95
CA ASP A 233 -22.18 -9.46 0.39
C ASP A 233 -21.86 -7.98 0.11
N PRO A 234 -21.76 -7.57 -1.17
CA PRO A 234 -21.43 -6.20 -1.52
C PRO A 234 -22.53 -5.19 -1.11
N ASN A 235 -23.75 -5.66 -0.86
CA ASN A 235 -24.86 -4.78 -0.47
C ASN A 235 -24.72 -4.25 0.95
N ILE A 236 -24.04 -4.96 1.84
CA ILE A 236 -23.80 -4.52 3.23
C ILE A 236 -23.07 -3.17 3.26
N ARG A 237 -22.01 -3.04 2.50
CA ARG A 237 -21.24 -1.79 2.34
C ARG A 237 -21.85 -0.88 1.27
N GLY A 238 -22.53 -1.46 0.29
CA GLY A 238 -23.05 -0.81 -0.90
C GLY A 238 -21.99 -0.64 -1.99
N ILE A 239 -22.47 -0.56 -3.23
CA ILE A 239 -21.63 -0.33 -4.41
C ILE A 239 -21.70 1.14 -4.78
N ARG A 240 -20.56 1.74 -5.12
CA ARG A 240 -20.52 3.10 -5.66
C ARG A 240 -21.01 3.07 -7.11
N ILE A 241 -22.07 3.80 -7.37
CA ILE A 241 -22.56 4.06 -8.74
C ILE A 241 -21.94 5.41 -9.16
N ARG A 242 -21.28 5.42 -10.31
CA ARG A 242 -20.77 6.65 -10.95
C ARG A 242 -21.87 7.36 -11.71
#